data_6f4735a6ebf09c6311ac42fd57fbcf9f
#
_entry.id   6f4735a6ebf09c6311ac42fd57fbcf9f
#
_cell.length_a   1.000
_cell.length_b   1.000
_cell.length_c   1.000
_cell.angle_alpha   90.00
_cell.angle_beta   90.00
_cell.angle_gamma   90.00
#
_symmetry.space_group_name_H-M   'P 1'
#
loop_
_entity.id
_entity.type
_entity.pdbx_description
1 polymer ?
#
loop_
_entity_poly.entity_id
_entity_poly.type
_entity_poly.pdbx_seq_one_letter_code
_entity_poly.pdbx_strand_id
1 'polypeptide(L)'
;MQDRLNARLMGMAPTGNGRRESFSCQPMPRMTNTYMLGGTHEPEEILSSVKNGIYATSFGGGQVDITSGKFVFSCTEAFEIKDGKLGAPLKGATLIGTGPESMQRISMIGNDMQLDEGIGTCGKAGQGVPVGVGQPSLRIDGLTVGGTA
;
A
#
# COMPACT_ATOMS: atom_id res chain seq x y z
N MET A 1 10.19 -3.63 -10.51
CA MET A 1 10.36 -5.08 -10.73
C MET A 1 10.67 -5.31 -12.19
N GLN A 2 11.82 -5.84 -12.52
CA GLN A 2 12.25 -5.99 -13.91
C GLN A 2 13.12 -7.25 -14.09
N ASP A 3 13.09 -7.81 -15.29
CA ASP A 3 14.00 -8.87 -15.72
C ASP A 3 15.28 -8.28 -16.33
N ARG A 4 16.23 -9.15 -16.66
CA ARG A 4 17.52 -8.75 -17.23
C ARG A 4 17.37 -8.06 -18.60
N LEU A 5 16.40 -8.47 -19.41
CA LEU A 5 16.15 -7.87 -20.71
C LEU A 5 15.62 -6.44 -20.55
N ASN A 6 14.60 -6.27 -19.73
CA ASN A 6 14.04 -4.93 -19.47
C ASN A 6 15.07 -3.99 -18.80
N ALA A 7 15.87 -4.48 -17.84
CA ALA A 7 16.94 -3.71 -17.26
C ALA A 7 17.91 -3.19 -18.33
N ARG A 8 18.31 -4.05 -19.26
CA ARG A 8 19.19 -3.69 -20.38
C ARG A 8 18.55 -2.67 -21.31
N LEU A 9 17.28 -2.87 -21.68
CA LEU A 9 16.55 -1.92 -22.56
C LEU A 9 16.38 -0.55 -21.91
N MET A 10 16.24 -0.49 -20.60
CA MET A 10 16.10 0.75 -19.83
C MET A 10 17.44 1.37 -19.41
N GLY A 11 18.58 0.76 -19.76
CA GLY A 11 19.89 1.23 -19.35
C GLY A 11 20.14 1.17 -17.84
N MET A 12 19.45 0.29 -17.12
CA MET A 12 19.50 0.16 -15.66
C MET A 12 20.29 -1.08 -15.24
N ALA A 13 20.87 -1.05 -14.05
CA ALA A 13 21.47 -2.23 -13.44
C ALA A 13 20.40 -3.30 -13.16
N PRO A 14 20.73 -4.60 -13.33
CA PRO A 14 19.83 -5.69 -12.97
C PRO A 14 19.48 -5.63 -11.48
N THR A 15 18.20 -5.87 -11.17
CA THR A 15 17.71 -6.03 -9.80
C THR A 15 17.53 -7.52 -9.47
N GLY A 16 17.66 -7.93 -8.24
CA GLY A 16 17.55 -9.34 -7.82
C GLY A 16 16.13 -9.91 -7.85
N ASN A 17 15.29 -9.52 -8.81
CA ASN A 17 13.86 -9.89 -8.83
C ASN A 17 13.56 -11.28 -9.42
N GLY A 18 14.55 -12.01 -9.95
CA GLY A 18 14.36 -13.36 -10.45
C GLY A 18 14.13 -14.34 -9.30
N ARG A 19 12.88 -14.74 -9.06
CA ARG A 19 12.48 -15.63 -7.96
C ARG A 19 11.54 -16.72 -8.48
N ARG A 20 11.47 -17.83 -7.78
CA ARG A 20 10.57 -18.95 -8.04
C ARG A 20 10.06 -19.55 -6.73
N GLU A 21 8.90 -20.18 -6.78
CA GLU A 21 8.30 -20.84 -5.62
C GLU A 21 9.10 -22.07 -5.17
N SER A 22 9.53 -22.89 -6.13
CA SER A 22 10.28 -24.12 -5.87
C SER A 22 11.32 -24.39 -6.96
N PHE A 23 12.15 -25.38 -6.74
CA PHE A 23 13.17 -25.81 -7.73
C PHE A 23 12.55 -26.28 -9.05
N SER A 24 11.31 -26.80 -9.02
CA SER A 24 10.58 -27.27 -10.21
C SER A 24 9.91 -26.16 -11.02
N CYS A 25 9.90 -24.92 -10.49
CA CYS A 25 9.26 -23.78 -11.12
C CYS A 25 10.27 -22.93 -11.91
N GLN A 26 9.83 -22.35 -13.02
CA GLN A 26 10.66 -21.43 -13.79
C GLN A 26 10.81 -20.09 -13.05
N PRO A 27 12.06 -19.57 -12.90
CA PRO A 27 12.28 -18.24 -12.36
C PRO A 27 11.67 -17.16 -13.25
N MET A 28 11.08 -16.15 -12.62
CA MET A 28 10.52 -14.98 -13.31
C MET A 28 10.65 -13.73 -12.43
N PRO A 29 10.50 -12.52 -12.99
CA PRO A 29 10.51 -11.30 -12.20
C PRO A 29 9.34 -11.29 -11.19
N ARG A 30 9.69 -11.20 -9.91
CA ARG A 30 8.74 -11.25 -8.77
C ARG A 30 9.02 -10.11 -7.81
N MET A 31 8.00 -9.71 -7.08
CA MET A 31 8.15 -8.76 -5.98
C MET A 31 9.14 -9.30 -4.93
N THR A 32 9.79 -8.38 -4.27
CA THR A 32 10.52 -8.55 -3.00
C THR A 32 9.81 -7.71 -1.95
N ASN A 33 10.52 -7.11 -1.00
CA ASN A 33 9.91 -6.14 -0.11
C ASN A 33 9.62 -4.84 -0.87
N THR A 34 8.39 -4.38 -0.76
CA THR A 34 7.94 -3.11 -1.36
C THR A 34 7.50 -2.19 -0.25
N TYR A 35 8.17 -1.08 -0.08
CA TYR A 35 7.88 -0.14 1.00
C TYR A 35 8.03 1.30 0.53
N MET A 36 7.30 2.20 1.20
CA MET A 36 7.47 3.64 1.03
C MET A 36 8.49 4.14 2.02
N LEU A 37 9.41 4.99 1.56
CA LEU A 37 10.38 5.64 2.45
C LEU A 37 9.66 6.59 3.40
N GLY A 38 10.17 6.70 4.62
CA GLY A 38 9.68 7.66 5.61
C GLY A 38 9.87 9.10 5.14
N GLY A 39 8.92 9.94 5.52
CA GLY A 39 8.96 11.39 5.37
C GLY A 39 9.53 12.07 6.61
N THR A 40 9.07 13.30 6.86
CA THR A 40 9.60 14.15 7.94
C THR A 40 8.54 14.55 8.97
N HIS A 41 7.28 14.21 8.74
CA HIS A 41 6.19 14.59 9.64
C HIS A 41 6.03 13.59 10.79
N GLU A 42 5.72 14.11 11.97
CA GLU A 42 5.28 13.25 13.07
C GLU A 42 3.84 12.75 12.80
N PRO A 43 3.49 11.50 13.16
CA PRO A 43 2.14 10.97 12.95
C PRO A 43 1.04 11.82 13.57
N GLU A 44 1.29 12.41 14.73
CA GLU A 44 0.37 13.31 15.41
C GLU A 44 0.15 14.63 14.65
N GLU A 45 1.19 15.12 13.96
CA GLU A 45 1.09 16.30 13.09
C GLU A 45 0.18 15.98 11.89
N ILE A 46 0.35 14.81 11.29
CA ILE A 46 -0.50 14.33 10.19
C ILE A 46 -1.96 14.26 10.66
N LEU A 47 -2.21 13.60 11.79
CA LEU A 47 -3.56 13.45 12.32
C LEU A 47 -4.20 14.83 12.60
N SER A 48 -3.49 15.73 13.27
CA SER A 48 -3.98 17.06 13.62
C SER A 48 -4.29 17.94 12.41
N SER A 49 -3.66 17.68 11.28
CA SER A 49 -3.87 18.40 10.02
C SER A 49 -5.20 18.06 9.31
N VAL A 50 -5.86 16.96 9.70
CA VAL A 50 -7.09 16.48 9.06
C VAL A 50 -8.30 17.05 9.74
N LYS A 51 -9.08 17.84 9.03
CA LYS A 51 -10.32 18.42 9.56
C LYS A 51 -11.46 17.41 9.64
N ASN A 52 -11.68 16.68 8.55
CA ASN A 52 -12.66 15.58 8.45
C ASN A 52 -12.04 14.46 7.61
N GLY A 53 -12.08 13.25 8.11
CA GLY A 53 -11.50 12.10 7.41
C GLY A 53 -11.67 10.80 8.17
N ILE A 54 -10.93 9.80 7.75
CA ILE A 54 -10.82 8.53 8.47
C ILE A 54 -9.35 8.19 8.73
N TYR A 55 -9.10 7.54 9.83
CA TYR A 55 -7.83 6.93 10.17
C TYR A 55 -7.98 5.41 10.05
N ALA A 56 -7.39 4.84 9.01
CA ALA A 56 -7.41 3.40 8.76
C ALA A 56 -6.11 2.78 9.26
N THR A 57 -6.20 1.90 10.24
CA THR A 57 -5.05 1.27 10.89
C THR A 57 -4.79 -0.14 10.39
N SER A 58 -5.83 -0.83 9.90
CA SER A 58 -5.71 -2.21 9.47
C SER A 58 -6.67 -2.54 8.33
N PHE A 59 -6.25 -3.45 7.47
CA PHE A 59 -6.99 -3.87 6.28
C PHE A 59 -7.19 -5.38 6.26
N GLY A 60 -8.41 -5.82 5.96
CA GLY A 60 -8.77 -7.25 5.91
C GLY A 60 -8.63 -7.87 4.53
N GLY A 61 -8.47 -7.08 3.51
CA GLY A 61 -8.32 -7.55 2.13
C GLY A 61 -8.81 -6.53 1.11
N GLY A 62 -8.56 -6.82 -0.15
CA GLY A 62 -8.98 -5.96 -1.23
C GLY A 62 -8.64 -6.53 -2.59
N GLN A 63 -8.98 -5.79 -3.61
CA GLN A 63 -8.73 -6.13 -5.00
C GLN A 63 -8.13 -4.94 -5.74
N VAL A 64 -7.25 -5.22 -6.66
CA VAL A 64 -6.67 -4.25 -7.59
C VAL A 64 -6.86 -4.76 -9.01
N ASP A 65 -7.46 -3.95 -9.86
CA ASP A 65 -7.40 -4.16 -11.31
C ASP A 65 -6.02 -3.67 -11.78
N ILE A 66 -5.16 -4.61 -12.14
CA ILE A 66 -3.78 -4.33 -12.54
C ILE A 66 -3.66 -3.55 -13.85
N THR A 67 -4.74 -3.48 -14.65
CA THR A 67 -4.76 -2.75 -15.92
C THR A 67 -5.10 -1.28 -15.71
N SER A 68 -6.16 -1.00 -14.95
CA SER A 68 -6.63 0.37 -14.69
C SER A 68 -6.02 0.99 -13.42
N GLY A 69 -5.43 0.18 -12.55
CA GLY A 69 -4.96 0.60 -11.23
C GLY A 69 -6.08 0.89 -10.23
N LYS A 70 -7.34 0.58 -10.57
CA LYS A 70 -8.47 0.73 -9.64
C LYS A 70 -8.33 -0.24 -8.49
N PHE A 71 -8.61 0.21 -7.28
CA PHE A 71 -8.57 -0.62 -6.09
C PHE A 71 -9.77 -0.41 -5.18
N VAL A 72 -10.06 -1.45 -4.40
CA VAL A 72 -11.01 -1.45 -3.30
C VAL A 72 -10.38 -2.21 -2.14
N PHE A 73 -10.22 -1.58 -0.99
CA PHE A 73 -9.67 -2.19 0.22
C PHE A 73 -10.62 -2.01 1.39
N SER A 74 -10.97 -3.10 2.04
CA SER A 74 -11.81 -3.07 3.25
C SER A 74 -10.94 -2.89 4.49
N CYS A 75 -11.30 -1.92 5.32
CA CYS A 75 -10.65 -1.72 6.62
C CYS A 75 -11.22 -2.70 7.64
N THR A 76 -10.38 -3.37 8.39
CA THR A 76 -10.78 -4.12 9.58
C THR A 76 -10.84 -3.24 10.81
N GLU A 77 -10.02 -2.18 10.81
CA GLU A 77 -10.03 -1.17 11.85
C GLU A 77 -9.87 0.22 11.23
N ALA A 78 -10.82 1.09 11.54
CA ALA A 78 -10.80 2.49 11.13
C ALA A 78 -11.55 3.36 12.14
N PHE A 79 -11.15 4.61 12.25
CA PHE A 79 -11.73 5.61 13.15
C PHE A 79 -12.10 6.87 12.37
N GLU A 80 -13.15 7.56 12.81
CA GLU A 80 -13.45 8.90 12.33
C GLU A 80 -12.35 9.86 12.77
N ILE A 81 -12.00 10.82 11.91
CA ILE A 81 -11.21 11.99 12.31
C ILE A 81 -12.10 13.21 12.20
N LYS A 82 -12.16 13.98 13.28
CA LYS A 82 -12.87 15.23 13.33
C LYS A 82 -12.04 16.29 14.03
N ASP A 83 -11.80 17.40 13.33
CA ASP A 83 -10.98 18.53 13.81
C ASP A 83 -9.62 18.06 14.41
N GLY A 84 -8.92 17.17 13.68
CA GLY A 84 -7.61 16.67 14.08
C GLY A 84 -7.60 15.64 15.23
N LYS A 85 -8.75 15.10 15.60
CA LYS A 85 -8.89 14.15 16.70
C LYS A 85 -9.55 12.86 16.25
N LEU A 86 -9.11 11.74 16.80
CA LEU A 86 -9.76 10.46 16.61
C LEU A 86 -11.12 10.45 17.32
N GLY A 87 -12.13 10.03 16.58
CA GLY A 87 -13.50 9.88 17.04
C GLY A 87 -13.90 8.41 17.19
N ALA A 88 -15.17 8.12 16.87
CA ALA A 88 -15.72 6.79 17.01
C ALA A 88 -15.09 5.79 16.00
N PRO A 89 -15.00 4.49 16.36
CA PRO A 89 -14.63 3.46 15.41
C PRO A 89 -15.70 3.33 14.32
N LEU A 90 -15.24 3.09 13.09
CA LEU A 90 -16.09 2.96 11.90
C LEU A 90 -16.21 1.49 11.52
N LYS A 91 -17.43 1.03 11.28
CA LYS A 91 -17.71 -0.33 10.81
C LYS A 91 -17.81 -0.36 9.29
N GLY A 92 -17.08 -1.31 8.68
CA GLY A 92 -17.21 -1.58 7.23
C GLY A 92 -16.64 -0.48 6.33
N ALA A 93 -15.75 0.35 6.85
CA ALA A 93 -15.09 1.37 6.03
C ALA A 93 -14.29 0.69 4.90
N THR A 94 -14.40 1.27 3.70
CA THR A 94 -13.77 0.74 2.49
C THR A 94 -13.12 1.89 1.73
N LEU A 95 -11.84 1.75 1.38
CA LEU A 95 -11.11 2.71 0.57
C LEU A 95 -11.23 2.36 -0.91
N ILE A 96 -11.61 3.32 -1.74
CA ILE A 96 -11.82 3.14 -3.17
C ILE A 96 -11.05 4.24 -3.92
N GLY A 97 -10.29 3.85 -4.93
CA GLY A 97 -9.53 4.80 -5.73
C GLY A 97 -8.78 4.16 -6.88
N THR A 98 -7.87 4.93 -7.45
CA THR A 98 -6.87 4.44 -8.41
C THR A 98 -5.47 4.70 -7.87
N GLY A 99 -4.56 3.75 -8.10
CA GLY A 99 -3.17 3.88 -7.62
C GLY A 99 -2.51 5.20 -8.05
N PRO A 100 -2.47 5.52 -9.36
CA PRO A 100 -1.84 6.75 -9.84
C PRO A 100 -2.42 8.03 -9.23
N GLU A 101 -3.74 8.10 -9.12
CA GLU A 101 -4.41 9.27 -8.55
C GLU A 101 -4.17 9.41 -7.05
N SER A 102 -4.26 8.30 -6.31
CA SER A 102 -4.00 8.29 -4.87
C SER A 102 -2.57 8.70 -4.54
N MET A 103 -1.60 8.22 -5.32
CA MET A 103 -0.18 8.60 -5.16
C MET A 103 0.06 10.10 -5.38
N GLN A 104 -0.66 10.74 -6.30
CA GLN A 104 -0.57 12.18 -6.55
C GLN A 104 -1.24 13.02 -5.45
N ARG A 105 -2.13 12.42 -4.67
CA ARG A 105 -2.86 13.08 -3.58
C ARG A 105 -2.25 12.86 -2.20
N ILE A 106 -1.09 12.21 -2.12
CA ILE A 106 -0.34 12.12 -0.86
C ILE A 106 0.20 13.51 -0.52
N SER A 107 -0.28 14.10 0.55
CA SER A 107 0.09 15.46 0.97
C SER A 107 1.06 15.49 2.15
N MET A 108 1.07 14.44 2.99
CA MET A 108 2.01 14.31 4.10
C MET A 108 2.48 12.86 4.25
N ILE A 109 3.74 12.68 4.64
CA ILE A 109 4.37 11.38 4.86
C ILE A 109 5.06 11.40 6.21
N GLY A 110 4.74 10.42 7.04
CA GLY A 110 5.26 10.26 8.40
C GLY A 110 6.71 9.79 8.45
N ASN A 111 7.36 10.02 9.57
CA ASN A 111 8.72 9.55 9.86
C ASN A 111 8.74 8.15 10.52
N ASP A 112 7.57 7.53 10.68
CA ASP A 112 7.30 6.28 11.38
C ASP A 112 7.27 5.05 10.46
N MET A 113 8.07 5.04 9.38
CA MET A 113 8.13 3.93 8.44
C MET A 113 8.48 2.61 9.15
N GLN A 114 7.62 1.62 8.97
CA GLN A 114 7.84 0.26 9.47
C GLN A 114 7.49 -0.76 8.38
N LEU A 115 8.16 -1.91 8.43
CA LEU A 115 7.75 -3.08 7.67
C LEU A 115 6.62 -3.78 8.43
N ASP A 116 5.60 -4.22 7.69
CA ASP A 116 4.55 -5.07 8.22
C ASP A 116 5.15 -6.40 8.69
N GLU A 117 4.78 -6.87 9.87
CA GLU A 117 5.26 -8.14 10.44
C GLU A 117 4.63 -9.35 9.76
N GLY A 118 3.54 -9.14 9.01
CA GLY A 118 2.88 -10.16 8.23
C GLY A 118 3.65 -10.56 6.98
N ILE A 119 3.28 -11.68 6.40
CA ILE A 119 3.85 -12.18 5.14
C ILE A 119 2.83 -12.02 4.04
N GLY A 120 3.15 -11.17 3.07
CA GLY A 120 2.39 -11.08 1.81
C GLY A 120 2.81 -12.17 0.83
N THR A 121 1.94 -12.46 -0.12
CA THR A 121 2.24 -13.42 -1.20
C THR A 121 2.12 -12.75 -2.56
N CYS A 122 3.19 -12.78 -3.33
CA CYS A 122 3.15 -12.39 -4.74
C CYS A 122 2.76 -13.59 -5.59
N GLY A 123 1.52 -13.61 -6.09
CA GLY A 123 1.02 -14.62 -7.02
C GLY A 123 1.32 -14.24 -8.47
N LYS A 124 1.92 -15.15 -9.25
CA LYS A 124 2.17 -14.97 -10.69
C LYS A 124 2.34 -16.32 -11.39
N ALA A 125 1.59 -16.55 -12.47
CA ALA A 125 1.66 -17.77 -13.26
C ALA A 125 1.56 -19.06 -12.41
N GLY A 126 0.62 -19.08 -11.46
CA GLY A 126 0.39 -20.24 -10.59
C GLY A 126 1.44 -20.44 -9.48
N GLN A 127 2.41 -19.54 -9.35
CA GLN A 127 3.45 -19.61 -8.32
C GLN A 127 3.22 -18.53 -7.24
N GLY A 128 3.40 -18.89 -5.96
CA GLY A 128 3.41 -17.98 -4.81
C GLY A 128 4.83 -17.77 -4.26
N VAL A 129 5.24 -16.53 -4.02
CA VAL A 129 6.49 -16.24 -3.30
C VAL A 129 6.24 -15.24 -2.18
N PRO A 130 6.88 -15.42 -1.02
CA PRO A 130 6.71 -14.51 0.11
C PRO A 130 7.29 -13.14 -0.22
N VAL A 131 6.58 -12.09 0.21
CA VAL A 131 7.00 -10.69 0.08
C VAL A 131 6.67 -9.92 1.35
N GLY A 132 7.42 -8.86 1.64
CA GLY A 132 7.13 -7.90 2.68
C GLY A 132 6.60 -6.60 2.08
N VAL A 133 5.84 -5.87 2.87
CA VAL A 133 5.38 -4.52 2.57
C VAL A 133 5.67 -3.61 3.75
N GLY A 134 5.71 -2.32 3.52
CA GLY A 134 5.92 -1.35 4.59
C GLY A 134 5.53 0.04 4.14
N GLN A 135 5.10 0.84 5.10
CA GLN A 135 4.80 2.25 4.86
C GLN A 135 4.83 3.04 6.17
N PRO A 136 5.05 4.34 6.09
CA PRO A 136 4.80 5.27 7.20
C PRO A 136 3.31 5.63 7.27
N SER A 137 2.92 6.38 8.29
CA SER A 137 1.65 7.09 8.29
C SER A 137 1.55 8.04 7.10
N LEU A 138 0.42 8.03 6.40
CA LEU A 138 0.19 8.83 5.19
C LEU A 138 -1.10 9.63 5.31
N ARG A 139 -1.06 10.87 4.82
CA ARG A 139 -2.28 11.61 4.51
C ARG A 139 -2.50 11.59 3.00
N ILE A 140 -3.65 11.05 2.60
CA ILE A 140 -4.11 11.02 1.20
C ILE A 140 -5.39 11.84 1.13
N ASP A 141 -5.39 12.91 0.34
CA ASP A 141 -6.52 13.82 0.23
C ASP A 141 -7.52 13.35 -0.83
N GLY A 142 -8.82 13.44 -0.51
CA GLY A 142 -9.91 13.21 -1.46
C GLY A 142 -10.06 11.76 -1.93
N LEU A 143 -9.65 10.78 -1.14
CA LEU A 143 -9.93 9.38 -1.41
C LEU A 143 -11.41 9.07 -1.15
N THR A 144 -12.01 8.25 -1.99
CA THR A 144 -13.40 7.81 -1.78
C THR A 144 -13.46 6.78 -0.65
N VAL A 145 -14.33 7.04 0.32
CA VAL A 145 -14.62 6.11 1.41
C VAL A 145 -16.03 5.57 1.22
N GLY A 146 -16.15 4.26 1.07
CA GLY A 146 -17.41 3.53 1.12
C GLY A 146 -17.63 2.93 2.52
N GLY A 147 -18.84 2.47 2.77
CA GLY A 147 -19.23 1.81 4.01
C GLY A 147 -20.69 2.03 4.34
N THR A 148 -21.18 1.31 5.33
CA THR A 148 -22.49 1.55 5.93
C THR A 148 -22.32 2.50 7.10
N ALA A 149 -23.09 3.57 7.11
CA ALA A 149 -23.23 4.45 8.26
C ALA A 149 -23.90 3.71 9.42
#